data_05c9f1bf40d84c1ee93df6e2ecc839d5
#
_entry.id   05c9f1bf40d84c1ee93df6e2ecc839d5
#
_cell.length_a   1.000
_cell.length_b   1.000
_cell.length_c   1.000
_cell.angle_alpha   90.00
_cell.angle_beta   90.00
_cell.angle_gamma   90.00
#
_symmetry.space_group_name_H-M   'P 1'
#
loop_
_entity.id
_entity.type
_entity.pdbx_description
1 polymer ?
#
loop_
_entity_poly.entity_id
_entity_poly.type
_entity_poly.pdbx_seq_one_letter_code
_entity_poly.pdbx_strand_id
1 'polypeptide(L)'
;MRYVIDPPPTPSLPVRGGGLFPVRRVYCIGRNYAAHAVEMGGDPNREPPFFFQKNPDDLDASGRFPYPRRSRNVHHEVELAVALAAGGEDIPVERALECVWGYAVAIDMTRRDLQDEAKKLQRPWEIAKAFARSAPVGELVPASTIGHPARGAITLAVDGELRQAGDLAQMIWKVVGLTGLNRSRASVVVAEGLRTSDQ
;
A
#
# COMPACT_ATOMS: atom_id res chain seq x y z
N MET A 1 -14.54 -30.61 6.15
CA MET A 1 -13.80 -30.56 4.86
C MET A 1 -12.36 -30.95 5.14
N ARG A 2 -11.77 -31.90 4.38
CA ARG A 2 -10.37 -32.35 4.58
C ARG A 2 -9.50 -31.75 3.49
N TYR A 3 -8.46 -31.02 3.86
CA TYR A 3 -7.45 -30.52 2.93
C TYR A 3 -6.46 -31.66 2.56
N VAL A 4 -5.92 -31.62 1.37
CA VAL A 4 -4.91 -32.60 0.89
C VAL A 4 -3.49 -32.26 1.36
N ILE A 5 -3.26 -31.00 1.71
CA ILE A 5 -2.07 -30.47 2.39
C ILE A 5 -2.55 -29.57 3.52
N ASP A 6 -1.74 -29.29 4.51
CA ASP A 6 -2.07 -28.33 5.56
C ASP A 6 -2.27 -26.94 4.95
N PRO A 7 -3.34 -26.22 5.32
CA PRO A 7 -3.56 -24.87 4.83
C PRO A 7 -2.44 -23.94 5.35
N PRO A 8 -1.96 -23.02 4.51
CA PRO A 8 -1.01 -22.02 4.97
C PRO A 8 -1.64 -21.16 6.07
N PRO A 9 -0.83 -20.58 6.98
CA PRO A 9 -1.33 -19.65 7.98
C PRO A 9 -1.99 -18.45 7.30
N THR A 10 -3.01 -17.89 7.94
CA THR A 10 -3.65 -16.66 7.47
C THR A 10 -2.65 -15.50 7.56
N PRO A 11 -2.32 -14.83 6.44
CA PRO A 11 -1.50 -13.62 6.48
C PRO A 11 -2.13 -12.60 7.43
N SER A 12 -1.33 -12.00 8.30
CA SER A 12 -1.85 -11.12 9.34
C SER A 12 -0.84 -10.03 9.69
N LEU A 13 -1.34 -8.88 10.12
CA LEU A 13 -0.54 -7.75 10.59
C LEU A 13 -0.67 -7.58 12.10
N PRO A 14 0.42 -7.27 12.81
CA PRO A 14 0.37 -6.97 14.23
C PRO A 14 -0.41 -5.68 14.47
N VAL A 15 -1.13 -5.65 15.58
CA VAL A 15 -1.92 -4.51 16.02
C VAL A 15 -1.27 -3.89 17.25
N ARG A 16 -1.14 -2.59 17.28
CA ARG A 16 -0.68 -1.85 18.46
C ARG A 16 -1.63 -2.09 19.63
N GLY A 17 -1.07 -2.53 20.74
CA GLY A 17 -1.83 -2.95 21.91
C GLY A 17 -2.18 -4.42 21.93
N GLY A 18 -1.79 -5.20 20.91
CA GLY A 18 -1.91 -6.65 20.85
C GLY A 18 -2.95 -7.16 19.86
N GLY A 19 -2.81 -8.42 19.48
CA GLY A 19 -3.66 -9.07 18.50
C GLY A 19 -3.11 -9.01 17.07
N LEU A 20 -3.83 -9.67 16.17
CA LEU A 20 -3.50 -9.78 14.76
C LEU A 20 -4.71 -9.39 13.90
N PHE A 21 -4.48 -8.57 12.88
CA PHE A 21 -5.47 -8.23 11.86
C PHE A 21 -5.28 -9.18 10.67
N PRO A 22 -6.25 -10.05 10.33
CA PRO A 22 -6.14 -10.97 9.21
C PRO A 22 -6.23 -10.21 7.89
N VAL A 23 -5.39 -10.58 6.92
CA VAL A 23 -5.37 -9.93 5.61
C VAL A 23 -5.76 -10.93 4.52
N ARG A 24 -6.76 -10.57 3.74
CA ARG A 24 -7.25 -11.37 2.61
C ARG A 24 -6.77 -10.83 1.26
N ARG A 25 -6.65 -9.52 1.13
CA ARG A 25 -6.23 -8.85 -0.12
C ARG A 25 -5.41 -7.61 0.20
N VAL A 26 -4.52 -7.28 -0.73
CA VAL A 26 -3.76 -6.03 -0.71
C VAL A 26 -3.97 -5.32 -2.03
N TYR A 27 -4.58 -4.15 -1.97
CA TYR A 27 -4.74 -3.27 -3.12
C TYR A 27 -3.78 -2.10 -2.98
N CYS A 28 -3.08 -1.79 -4.04
CA CYS A 28 -2.20 -0.63 -4.10
C CYS A 28 -2.75 0.36 -5.10
N ILE A 29 -2.61 1.66 -4.79
CA ILE A 29 -3.08 2.75 -5.63
C ILE A 29 -1.86 3.49 -6.12
N GLY A 30 -1.58 3.33 -7.41
CA GLY A 30 -0.48 4.00 -8.06
C GLY A 30 -0.79 5.46 -8.37
N ARG A 31 0.27 6.31 -8.36
CA ARG A 31 0.20 7.72 -8.74
C ARG A 31 -0.76 8.56 -7.90
N ASN A 32 -0.86 8.27 -6.61
CA ASN A 32 -1.85 8.91 -5.74
C ASN A 32 -1.41 10.26 -5.16
N TYR A 33 -0.21 10.73 -5.44
CA TYR A 33 0.25 12.07 -5.03
C TYR A 33 0.41 12.97 -6.26
N ALA A 34 -0.13 14.20 -6.17
CA ALA A 34 -0.20 15.12 -7.31
C ALA A 34 1.16 15.43 -7.93
N ALA A 35 2.19 15.67 -7.12
CA ALA A 35 3.55 15.88 -7.58
C ALA A 35 4.06 14.69 -8.40
N HIS A 36 3.85 13.46 -7.93
CA HIS A 36 4.27 12.25 -8.61
C HIS A 36 3.50 11.99 -9.92
N ALA A 37 2.20 12.29 -9.96
CA ALA A 37 1.41 12.18 -11.18
C ALA A 37 1.94 13.11 -12.28
N VAL A 38 2.30 14.34 -11.94
CA VAL A 38 2.88 15.32 -12.86
C VAL A 38 4.26 14.90 -13.34
N GLU A 39 5.15 14.41 -12.46
CA GLU A 39 6.49 13.89 -12.82
C GLU A 39 6.41 12.75 -13.84
N MET A 40 5.35 11.94 -13.75
CA MET A 40 5.11 10.83 -14.68
C MET A 40 4.37 11.23 -15.96
N GLY A 41 4.13 12.54 -16.17
CA GLY A 41 3.44 13.07 -17.35
C GLY A 41 1.92 12.87 -17.35
N GLY A 42 1.33 12.52 -16.20
CA GLY A 42 -0.12 12.38 -16.02
C GLY A 42 -0.78 13.68 -15.55
N ASP A 43 -2.10 13.78 -15.77
CA ASP A 43 -2.93 14.86 -15.23
C ASP A 43 -3.67 14.34 -13.97
N PRO A 44 -3.29 14.81 -12.76
CA PRO A 44 -3.87 14.34 -11.51
C PRO A 44 -5.39 14.57 -11.41
N ASN A 45 -5.96 15.43 -12.26
CA ASN A 45 -7.36 15.77 -12.25
C ASN A 45 -8.21 14.97 -13.26
N ARG A 46 -7.58 14.19 -14.13
CA ARG A 46 -8.27 13.52 -15.25
C ARG A 46 -8.15 12.01 -15.27
N GLU A 47 -7.13 11.43 -14.62
CA GLU A 47 -6.96 9.99 -14.63
C GLU A 47 -7.77 9.33 -13.50
N PRO A 48 -8.51 8.25 -13.77
CA PRO A 48 -9.10 7.43 -12.70
C PRO A 48 -8.00 6.79 -11.86
N PRO A 49 -8.30 6.36 -10.61
CA PRO A 49 -7.32 5.71 -9.77
C PRO A 49 -6.76 4.45 -10.44
N PHE A 50 -5.45 4.35 -10.48
CA PHE A 50 -4.76 3.20 -11.03
C PHE A 50 -4.49 2.17 -9.93
N PHE A 51 -4.96 0.94 -10.12
CA PHE A 51 -4.82 -0.13 -9.15
C PHE A 51 -3.84 -1.21 -9.62
N PHE A 52 -3.05 -1.72 -8.67
CA PHE A 52 -2.33 -2.97 -8.79
C PHE A 52 -2.43 -3.73 -7.46
N GLN A 53 -1.91 -4.94 -7.39
CA GLN A 53 -2.01 -5.77 -6.20
C GLN A 53 -0.63 -6.23 -5.73
N LYS A 54 -0.55 -6.48 -4.42
CA LYS A 54 0.44 -7.35 -3.80
C LYS A 54 -0.29 -8.54 -3.20
N ASN A 55 0.41 -9.65 -3.03
CA ASN A 55 -0.20 -10.79 -2.34
C ASN A 55 -0.29 -10.51 -0.83
N PRO A 56 -1.28 -11.05 -0.12
CA PRO A 56 -1.35 -10.88 1.33
C PRO A 56 -0.11 -11.39 2.09
N ASP A 57 0.56 -12.42 1.56
CA ASP A 57 1.79 -12.99 2.10
C ASP A 57 3.07 -12.23 1.70
N ASP A 58 2.96 -11.20 0.86
CA ASP A 58 4.04 -10.24 0.61
C ASP A 58 4.18 -9.21 1.74
N LEU A 59 3.17 -9.08 2.62
CA LEU A 59 3.22 -8.21 3.80
C LEU A 59 4.23 -8.76 4.82
N ASP A 60 5.09 -7.90 5.34
CA ASP A 60 6.12 -8.30 6.28
C ASP A 60 6.31 -7.28 7.42
N ALA A 61 5.96 -7.68 8.63
CA ALA A 61 6.13 -6.89 9.83
C ALA A 61 7.43 -7.21 10.61
N SER A 62 8.34 -7.99 10.03
CA SER A 62 9.60 -8.41 10.71
C SER A 62 10.62 -7.28 10.86
N GLY A 63 10.45 -6.15 10.17
CA GLY A 63 11.43 -5.07 10.11
C GLY A 63 12.66 -5.39 9.27
N ARG A 64 12.63 -6.46 8.46
CA ARG A 64 13.76 -6.89 7.62
C ARG A 64 13.30 -7.10 6.19
N PHE A 65 13.97 -6.47 5.25
CA PHE A 65 13.74 -6.67 3.82
C PHE A 65 14.97 -7.31 3.16
N PRO A 66 14.92 -8.58 2.74
CA PRO A 66 16.00 -9.20 1.99
C PRO A 66 16.04 -8.66 0.57
N TYR A 67 17.17 -8.14 0.14
CA TYR A 67 17.31 -7.64 -1.24
C TYR A 67 17.06 -8.77 -2.25
N PRO A 68 16.16 -8.59 -3.24
CA PRO A 68 15.78 -9.65 -4.16
C PRO A 68 16.89 -9.97 -5.14
N ARG A 69 17.22 -11.27 -5.29
CA ARG A 69 18.40 -11.74 -6.07
C ARG A 69 18.32 -11.45 -7.58
N ARG A 70 17.11 -11.24 -8.13
CA ARG A 70 16.88 -11.06 -9.58
C ARG A 70 16.51 -9.64 -9.96
N SER A 71 16.90 -8.67 -9.18
CA SER A 71 16.77 -7.26 -9.48
C SER A 71 18.06 -6.54 -9.16
N ARG A 72 18.41 -5.56 -9.95
CA ARG A 72 19.58 -4.69 -9.75
C ARG A 72 19.19 -3.28 -9.35
N ASN A 73 17.89 -2.98 -9.39
CA ASN A 73 17.36 -1.67 -9.05
C ASN A 73 16.07 -1.83 -8.26
N VAL A 74 16.17 -1.73 -6.93
CA VAL A 74 15.04 -1.83 -6.01
C VAL A 74 14.82 -0.49 -5.34
N HIS A 75 13.63 0.04 -5.51
CA HIS A 75 13.20 1.29 -4.89
C HIS A 75 12.29 1.03 -3.70
N HIS A 76 12.26 1.98 -2.79
CA HIS A 76 11.33 2.05 -1.66
C HIS A 76 10.33 3.18 -1.93
N GLU A 77 9.08 2.98 -1.56
CA GLU A 77 8.00 3.96 -1.67
C GLU A 77 7.23 3.93 -0.34
N VAL A 78 7.42 4.98 0.52
CA VAL A 78 6.71 5.05 1.80
C VAL A 78 5.27 5.45 1.59
N GLU A 79 4.34 4.73 2.25
CA GLU A 79 2.93 4.80 1.97
C GLU A 79 2.06 4.67 3.22
N LEU A 80 0.83 5.19 3.14
CA LEU A 80 -0.19 4.94 4.14
C LEU A 80 -0.92 3.63 3.81
N ALA A 81 -0.84 2.66 4.72
CA ALA A 81 -1.65 1.46 4.68
C ALA A 81 -2.96 1.67 5.45
N VAL A 82 -4.08 1.31 4.83
CA VAL A 82 -5.44 1.42 5.39
C VAL A 82 -6.04 0.02 5.51
N ALA A 83 -6.28 -0.43 6.72
CA ALA A 83 -6.91 -1.72 7.00
C ALA A 83 -8.44 -1.58 7.00
N LEU A 84 -9.13 -2.41 6.23
CA LEU A 84 -10.58 -2.41 6.09
C LEU A 84 -11.19 -3.64 6.77
N ALA A 85 -12.00 -3.45 7.82
CA ALA A 85 -12.74 -4.52 8.50
C ALA A 85 -14.05 -4.86 7.80
N ALA A 86 -14.60 -3.94 7.05
CA ALA A 86 -15.83 -4.10 6.28
C ALA A 86 -15.61 -3.73 4.82
N GLY A 87 -16.50 -4.16 3.97
CA GLY A 87 -16.57 -3.81 2.56
C GLY A 87 -18.01 -3.95 2.08
N GLY A 88 -18.30 -3.50 0.87
CA GLY A 88 -19.63 -3.57 0.29
C GLY A 88 -19.59 -3.19 -1.18
N GLU A 89 -20.75 -3.16 -1.80
CA GLU A 89 -20.96 -2.63 -3.14
C GLU A 89 -21.52 -1.21 -3.04
N ASP A 90 -21.03 -0.31 -3.89
CA ASP A 90 -21.50 1.06 -4.00
C ASP A 90 -21.61 1.80 -2.65
N ILE A 91 -20.58 1.67 -1.82
CA ILE A 91 -20.53 2.32 -0.51
C ILE A 91 -20.51 3.84 -0.71
N PRO A 92 -21.51 4.58 -0.19
CA PRO A 92 -21.52 6.04 -0.27
C PRO A 92 -20.25 6.62 0.39
N VAL A 93 -19.73 7.70 -0.18
CA VAL A 93 -18.52 8.37 0.29
C VAL A 93 -18.63 8.77 1.77
N GLU A 94 -19.80 9.18 2.21
CA GLU A 94 -20.10 9.59 3.58
C GLU A 94 -19.94 8.42 4.59
N ARG A 95 -20.12 7.19 4.11
CA ARG A 95 -20.01 5.98 4.92
C ARG A 95 -18.69 5.22 4.73
N ALA A 96 -17.85 5.67 3.84
CA ALA A 96 -16.62 4.99 3.47
C ALA A 96 -15.67 4.76 4.66
N LEU A 97 -15.56 5.73 5.57
CA LEU A 97 -14.72 5.62 6.77
C LEU A 97 -15.23 4.61 7.80
N GLU A 98 -16.52 4.24 7.78
CA GLU A 98 -17.07 3.18 8.64
C GLU A 98 -16.44 1.81 8.32
N CYS A 99 -15.89 1.63 7.12
CA CYS A 99 -15.21 0.40 6.72
C CYS A 99 -13.79 0.31 7.25
N VAL A 100 -13.19 1.44 7.66
CA VAL A 100 -11.79 1.51 8.07
C VAL A 100 -11.64 1.02 9.50
N TRP A 101 -10.79 0.01 9.68
CA TRP A 101 -10.41 -0.50 10.99
C TRP A 101 -9.23 0.27 11.60
N GLY A 102 -8.24 0.64 10.78
CA GLY A 102 -7.04 1.31 11.26
C GLY A 102 -6.02 1.58 10.17
N TYR A 103 -4.86 2.06 10.58
CA TYR A 103 -3.80 2.56 9.71
C TYR A 103 -2.43 2.05 10.13
N ALA A 104 -1.53 1.94 9.16
CA ALA A 104 -0.10 1.70 9.38
C ALA A 104 0.73 2.48 8.36
N VAL A 105 2.03 2.57 8.59
CA VAL A 105 3.00 2.95 7.56
C VAL A 105 3.48 1.69 6.88
N ALA A 106 3.52 1.70 5.57
CA ALA A 106 4.04 0.61 4.74
C ALA A 106 5.12 1.12 3.78
N ILE A 107 5.88 0.20 3.21
CA ILE A 107 6.82 0.51 2.13
C ILE A 107 6.47 -0.39 0.95
N ASP A 108 6.11 0.21 -0.19
CA ASP A 108 5.96 -0.51 -1.45
C ASP A 108 7.34 -0.71 -2.08
N MET A 109 7.96 -1.85 -1.80
CA MET A 109 9.23 -2.22 -2.41
C MET A 109 9.00 -2.61 -3.87
N THR A 110 9.74 -1.96 -4.75
CA THR A 110 9.56 -2.06 -6.20
C THR A 110 10.85 -2.50 -6.88
N ARG A 111 10.81 -3.59 -7.64
CA ARG A 111 11.88 -3.96 -8.58
C ARG A 111 11.76 -3.06 -9.80
N ARG A 112 12.44 -1.92 -9.78
CA ARG A 112 12.25 -0.85 -10.75
C ARG A 112 12.64 -1.26 -12.17
N ASP A 113 13.74 -1.97 -12.31
CA ASP A 113 14.19 -2.56 -13.56
C ASP A 113 13.12 -3.45 -14.22
N LEU A 114 12.47 -4.31 -13.45
CA LEU A 114 11.39 -5.18 -13.95
C LEU A 114 10.10 -4.39 -14.23
N GLN A 115 9.82 -3.34 -13.45
CA GLN A 115 8.67 -2.48 -13.72
C GLN A 115 8.84 -1.70 -15.03
N ASP A 116 10.03 -1.19 -15.29
CA ASP A 116 10.31 -0.43 -16.50
C ASP A 116 10.25 -1.33 -17.74
N GLU A 117 10.72 -2.58 -17.62
CA GLU A 117 10.54 -3.58 -18.67
C GLU A 117 9.03 -3.88 -18.90
N ALA A 118 8.26 -4.10 -17.83
CA ALA A 118 6.84 -4.36 -17.93
C ALA A 118 6.09 -3.17 -18.57
N LYS A 119 6.42 -1.92 -18.20
CA LYS A 119 5.86 -0.71 -18.81
C LYS A 119 6.17 -0.64 -20.30
N LYS A 120 7.43 -0.87 -20.68
CA LYS A 120 7.88 -0.84 -22.07
C LYS A 120 7.16 -1.89 -22.93
N LEU A 121 6.89 -3.05 -22.35
CA LEU A 121 6.20 -4.16 -23.02
C LEU A 121 4.68 -4.13 -22.83
N GLN A 122 4.13 -3.11 -22.18
CA GLN A 122 2.70 -2.96 -21.85
C GLN A 122 2.14 -4.19 -21.10
N ARG A 123 2.92 -4.74 -20.17
CA ARG A 123 2.58 -5.90 -19.33
C ARG A 123 2.18 -5.48 -17.92
N PRO A 124 1.44 -6.33 -17.19
CA PRO A 124 1.15 -6.13 -15.78
C PRO A 124 2.42 -5.98 -14.92
N TRP A 125 2.28 -5.29 -13.77
CA TRP A 125 3.42 -4.94 -12.89
C TRP A 125 3.68 -5.95 -11.77
N GLU A 126 2.93 -7.05 -11.70
CA GLU A 126 3.00 -8.02 -10.59
C GLU A 126 4.42 -8.54 -10.36
N ILE A 127 5.17 -8.84 -11.44
CA ILE A 127 6.56 -9.29 -11.31
C ILE A 127 7.47 -8.27 -10.61
N ALA A 128 7.14 -6.99 -10.71
CA ALA A 128 7.89 -5.89 -10.11
C ALA A 128 7.37 -5.49 -8.72
N LYS A 129 6.09 -5.68 -8.47
CA LYS A 129 5.38 -5.17 -7.29
C LYS A 129 4.96 -6.27 -6.30
N ALA A 130 4.59 -7.47 -6.78
CA ALA A 130 4.10 -8.59 -5.96
C ALA A 130 5.18 -9.69 -5.87
N PHE A 131 6.13 -9.52 -4.97
CA PHE A 131 7.17 -10.51 -4.69
C PHE A 131 7.36 -10.66 -3.19
N ALA A 132 7.87 -11.80 -2.76
CA ALA A 132 8.00 -12.14 -1.36
C ALA A 132 8.60 -11.01 -0.52
N ARG A 133 7.89 -10.63 0.56
CA ARG A 133 8.25 -9.56 1.50
C ARG A 133 8.35 -8.16 0.87
N SER A 134 7.67 -7.94 -0.26
CA SER A 134 7.72 -6.66 -0.98
C SER A 134 6.92 -5.54 -0.32
N ALA A 135 6.23 -5.82 0.78
CA ALA A 135 5.47 -4.83 1.55
C ALA A 135 5.86 -4.86 3.04
N PRO A 136 7.05 -4.34 3.42
CA PRO A 136 7.34 -4.05 4.81
C PRO A 136 6.27 -3.14 5.40
N VAL A 137 5.73 -3.49 6.58
CA VAL A 137 4.63 -2.76 7.19
C VAL A 137 4.80 -2.71 8.71
N GLY A 138 4.48 -1.55 9.29
CA GLY A 138 4.46 -1.37 10.73
C GLY A 138 3.21 -1.95 11.38
N GLU A 139 3.13 -1.82 12.70
CA GLU A 139 1.92 -2.19 13.44
C GLU A 139 0.72 -1.36 13.00
N LEU A 140 -0.43 -2.01 12.85
CA LEU A 140 -1.71 -1.32 12.64
C LEU A 140 -2.14 -0.59 13.91
N VAL A 141 -2.50 0.67 13.77
CA VAL A 141 -3.09 1.49 14.83
C VAL A 141 -4.59 1.61 14.58
N PRO A 142 -5.45 1.21 15.53
CA PRO A 142 -6.89 1.30 15.36
C PRO A 142 -7.37 2.73 15.11
N ALA A 143 -8.29 2.92 14.18
CA ALA A 143 -8.91 4.22 13.90
C ALA A 143 -9.67 4.76 15.12
N SER A 144 -10.20 3.88 15.97
CA SER A 144 -10.82 4.26 17.24
C SER A 144 -9.85 4.99 18.20
N THR A 145 -8.55 4.79 18.04
CA THR A 145 -7.52 5.43 18.87
C THR A 145 -7.03 6.75 18.30
N ILE A 146 -6.88 6.86 16.96
CA ILE A 146 -6.23 8.00 16.32
C ILE A 146 -7.17 8.81 15.41
N GLY A 147 -8.41 8.37 15.23
CA GLY A 147 -9.32 8.92 14.23
C GLY A 147 -8.90 8.56 12.80
N HIS A 148 -9.29 9.41 11.86
CA HIS A 148 -8.99 9.24 10.44
C HIS A 148 -8.04 10.36 9.98
N PRO A 149 -6.73 10.08 9.84
CA PRO A 149 -5.75 11.09 9.48
C PRO A 149 -5.97 11.56 8.04
N ALA A 150 -6.24 12.85 7.86
CA ALA A 150 -6.41 13.51 6.56
C ALA A 150 -5.20 14.39 6.18
N ARG A 151 -4.29 14.61 7.11
CA ARG A 151 -3.06 15.41 6.99
C ARG A 151 -2.01 14.88 7.95
N GLY A 152 -0.76 15.19 7.69
CA GLY A 152 0.38 14.80 8.49
C GLY A 152 1.54 14.35 7.63
N ALA A 153 2.75 14.61 8.09
CA ALA A 153 3.95 14.23 7.37
C ALA A 153 4.06 12.70 7.26
N ILE A 154 4.43 12.24 6.06
CA ILE A 154 4.88 10.87 5.81
C ILE A 154 6.28 10.95 5.22
N THR A 155 7.26 10.33 5.88
CA THR A 155 8.67 10.48 5.53
C THR A 155 9.40 9.15 5.57
N LEU A 156 10.47 9.04 4.79
CA LEU A 156 11.39 7.91 4.82
C LEU A 156 12.83 8.42 4.79
N ALA A 157 13.64 7.93 5.69
CA ALA A 157 15.07 8.18 5.72
C ALA A 157 15.85 6.87 5.56
N VAL A 158 16.99 6.93 4.87
CA VAL A 158 17.93 5.84 4.72
C VAL A 158 19.27 6.30 5.29
N ASP A 159 19.80 5.56 6.25
CA ASP A 159 21.05 5.90 6.96
C ASP A 159 21.06 7.30 7.57
N GLY A 160 19.90 7.77 8.04
CA GLY A 160 19.69 9.09 8.61
C GLY A 160 19.45 10.21 7.58
N GLU A 161 19.61 9.95 6.29
CA GLU A 161 19.31 10.91 5.23
C GLU A 161 17.85 10.80 4.79
N LEU A 162 17.16 11.95 4.75
CA LEU A 162 15.78 12.03 4.27
C LEU A 162 15.74 11.72 2.75
N ARG A 163 15.03 10.66 2.38
CA ARG A 163 14.87 10.23 0.98
C ARG A 163 13.49 10.53 0.42
N GLN A 164 12.46 10.45 1.25
CA GLN A 164 11.10 10.75 0.83
C GLN A 164 10.41 11.60 1.89
N ALA A 165 9.66 12.61 1.46
CA ALA A 165 8.87 13.47 2.32
C ALA A 165 7.58 13.89 1.62
N GLY A 166 6.46 13.77 2.30
CA GLY A 166 5.16 14.21 1.84
C GLY A 166 4.19 14.46 2.97
N ASP A 167 2.99 14.87 2.62
CA ASP A 167 1.88 15.05 3.54
C ASP A 167 0.65 14.29 3.04
N LEU A 168 -0.07 13.65 3.93
CA LEU A 168 -1.30 12.91 3.60
C LEU A 168 -2.35 13.81 2.92
N ALA A 169 -2.31 15.12 3.16
CA ALA A 169 -3.18 16.07 2.48
C ALA A 169 -2.91 16.19 0.96
N GLN A 170 -1.75 15.74 0.49
CA GLN A 170 -1.36 15.79 -0.93
C GLN A 170 -1.90 14.61 -1.75
N MET A 171 -2.50 13.58 -1.10
CA MET A 171 -3.13 12.48 -1.83
C MET A 171 -4.23 12.99 -2.75
N ILE A 172 -4.24 12.57 -4.02
CA ILE A 172 -5.28 12.84 -5.01
C ILE A 172 -6.56 12.13 -4.59
N TRP A 173 -6.47 10.82 -4.44
CA TRP A 173 -7.55 9.97 -3.98
C TRP A 173 -7.46 9.83 -2.46
N LYS A 174 -8.35 10.53 -1.76
CA LYS A 174 -8.45 10.45 -0.30
C LYS A 174 -8.94 9.08 0.14
N VAL A 175 -8.65 8.69 1.37
CA VAL A 175 -9.08 7.40 1.95
C VAL A 175 -10.57 7.14 1.72
N VAL A 176 -11.43 8.15 1.88
CA VAL A 176 -12.88 8.04 1.64
C VAL A 176 -13.24 7.64 0.21
N GLY A 177 -12.54 8.16 -0.81
CA GLY A 177 -12.78 7.80 -2.21
C GLY A 177 -12.30 6.38 -2.55
N LEU A 178 -11.28 5.90 -1.84
CA LEU A 178 -10.67 4.60 -2.09
C LEU A 178 -11.43 3.43 -1.43
N THR A 179 -12.00 3.66 -0.26
CA THR A 179 -12.78 2.64 0.46
C THR A 179 -14.09 2.31 -0.25
N GLY A 180 -14.72 3.27 -0.91
CA GLY A 180 -15.92 3.06 -1.72
C GLY A 180 -15.72 2.12 -2.92
N LEU A 181 -14.47 1.98 -3.39
CA LEU A 181 -14.11 1.09 -4.50
C LEU A 181 -13.82 -0.35 -4.06
N ASN A 182 -13.72 -0.62 -2.76
CA ASN A 182 -13.29 -1.92 -2.24
C ASN A 182 -14.46 -2.76 -1.74
N ARG A 183 -14.74 -3.87 -2.43
CA ARG A 183 -15.82 -4.82 -2.12
C ARG A 183 -15.48 -5.89 -1.07
N SER A 184 -14.28 -5.86 -0.47
CA SER A 184 -13.79 -6.99 0.33
C SER A 184 -13.51 -6.61 1.78
N ARG A 185 -14.00 -7.44 2.72
CA ARG A 185 -13.60 -7.44 4.14
C ARG A 185 -12.14 -7.88 4.28
N ALA A 186 -11.50 -7.47 5.38
CA ALA A 186 -10.12 -7.86 5.72
C ALA A 186 -9.12 -7.55 4.59
N SER A 187 -9.23 -6.37 4.00
CA SER A 187 -8.32 -5.89 2.96
C SER A 187 -7.42 -4.80 3.50
N VAL A 188 -6.24 -4.67 2.92
CA VAL A 188 -5.34 -3.54 3.12
C VAL A 188 -5.26 -2.77 1.81
N VAL A 189 -5.45 -1.46 1.88
CA VAL A 189 -5.23 -0.54 0.76
C VAL A 189 -3.98 0.25 1.07
N VAL A 190 -3.03 0.25 0.16
CA VAL A 190 -1.76 0.97 0.26
C VAL A 190 -1.77 2.08 -0.77
N ALA A 191 -1.61 3.31 -0.32
CA ALA A 191 -1.67 4.49 -1.19
C ALA A 191 -0.26 4.97 -1.51
N GLU A 192 0.14 4.89 -2.78
CA GLU A 192 1.49 5.17 -3.27
C GLU A 192 2.01 6.52 -2.78
N GLY A 193 3.19 6.50 -2.17
CA GLY A 193 3.90 7.65 -1.64
C GLY A 193 4.73 8.41 -2.69
N LEU A 194 5.42 9.42 -2.22
CA LEU A 194 6.31 10.26 -3.04
C LEU A 194 7.55 9.48 -3.49
N ARG A 195 7.93 9.70 -4.74
CA ARG A 195 9.29 9.41 -5.21
C ARG A 195 10.17 10.63 -4.99
N THR A 196 11.45 10.40 -4.74
CA THR A 196 12.48 11.40 -5.00
C THR A 196 13.04 11.17 -6.39
N SER A 197 13.32 12.24 -7.11
CA SER A 197 13.88 12.23 -8.47
C SER A 197 15.27 11.57 -8.59
N ASP A 198 15.92 11.29 -7.44
CA ASP A 198 17.33 10.89 -7.35
C ASP A 198 17.54 9.43 -6.88
N GLN A 199 16.59 8.52 -7.19
CA GLN A 199 16.74 7.09 -6.93
C GLN A 199 17.06 6.31 -8.19
#